data_57a1d132da5eecce14d76891dfbae4c1
#
_entry.id   57a1d132da5eecce14d76891dfbae4c1
#
_cell.length_a   1.000
_cell.length_b   1.000
_cell.length_c   1.000
_cell.angle_alpha   90.00
_cell.angle_beta   90.00
_cell.angle_gamma   90.00
#
_symmetry.space_group_name_H-M   'P 1'
#
loop_
_entity.id
_entity.type
_entity.pdbx_description
1 polymer ?
#
loop_
_entity_poly.entity_id
_entity_poly.type
_entity_poly.pdbx_seq_one_letter_code
_entity_poly.pdbx_strand_id
1 'polypeptide(L)'
;PPPSPLLPDMVQLSCDFEVDTCAWIDTAPDGFSWTRRSGGTPSSSTGPSGDHTTGSGYYLFTRAYHNGARYNTLHQLESPRFALQQDATLSFFYHMYDYYGSDMGTLSIEANGAETGWTTLWSRTGSQGNSWLDAAVVLPASATKVRSNSRTGNGWSSDMALDDVSFSQCVPPSPPQSPPPSPPASPPPPLPPLSP
;
A
#
# COMPACT_ATOMS: atom_id res chain seq x y z
N PRO A 1 8.03 24.45 -6.90
CA PRO A 1 8.70 23.46 -7.73
C PRO A 1 7.72 22.31 -7.97
N PRO A 2 7.68 21.72 -9.18
CA PRO A 2 6.88 20.55 -9.40
C PRO A 2 7.37 19.43 -8.48
N PRO A 3 6.50 18.50 -8.02
CA PRO A 3 6.92 17.33 -7.25
C PRO A 3 8.00 16.59 -8.04
N SER A 4 9.05 16.15 -7.36
CA SER A 4 10.08 15.31 -7.98
C SER A 4 9.41 14.12 -8.66
N PRO A 5 9.75 13.79 -9.90
CA PRO A 5 9.19 12.63 -10.56
C PRO A 5 9.47 11.41 -9.66
N LEU A 6 8.43 10.61 -9.42
CA LEU A 6 8.56 9.31 -8.75
C LEU A 6 9.62 8.50 -9.52
N LEU A 7 10.55 7.90 -8.79
CA LEU A 7 11.49 6.97 -9.41
C LEU A 7 10.69 5.88 -10.15
N PRO A 8 11.10 5.43 -11.33
CA PRO A 8 10.35 4.45 -12.13
C PRO A 8 9.91 3.22 -11.32
N ASP A 9 10.71 2.79 -10.35
CA ASP A 9 10.44 1.64 -9.49
C ASP A 9 9.26 1.85 -8.52
N MET A 10 8.93 3.10 -8.18
CA MET A 10 7.84 3.42 -7.24
C MET A 10 6.47 3.36 -7.90
N VAL A 11 6.36 3.68 -9.18
CA VAL A 11 5.11 3.59 -9.94
C VAL A 11 4.67 2.13 -10.09
N GLN A 12 5.61 1.18 -10.13
CA GLN A 12 5.33 -0.24 -10.28
C GLN A 12 4.80 -0.90 -9.00
N LEU A 13 4.90 -0.24 -7.85
CA LEU A 13 4.44 -0.78 -6.57
C LEU A 13 2.98 -0.43 -6.29
N SER A 14 2.46 0.65 -6.86
CA SER A 14 1.04 0.99 -6.77
C SER A 14 0.22 0.12 -7.72
N CYS A 15 -0.94 -0.35 -7.28
CA CYS A 15 -1.83 -1.19 -8.05
C CYS A 15 -3.27 -1.02 -7.59
N ASP A 16 -4.15 -0.70 -8.52
CA ASP A 16 -5.60 -0.64 -8.33
C ASP A 16 -6.30 -1.97 -8.70
N PHE A 17 -5.54 -2.95 -9.15
CA PHE A 17 -6.01 -4.27 -9.58
C PHE A 17 -7.04 -4.28 -10.71
N GLU A 18 -7.32 -3.15 -11.35
CA GLU A 18 -8.37 -3.05 -12.38
C GLU A 18 -8.02 -3.80 -13.68
N VAL A 19 -6.75 -3.97 -13.98
CA VAL A 19 -6.29 -4.67 -15.20
C VAL A 19 -5.69 -6.03 -14.86
N ASP A 20 -4.73 -6.06 -13.93
CA ASP A 20 -4.01 -7.26 -13.50
C ASP A 20 -3.51 -7.11 -12.04
N THR A 21 -2.51 -7.86 -11.64
CA THR A 21 -1.86 -7.76 -10.32
C THR A 21 -0.64 -6.83 -10.36
N CYS A 22 -0.49 -6.05 -11.42
CA CYS A 22 0.68 -5.22 -11.69
C CYS A 22 1.96 -6.07 -11.63
N ALA A 23 2.93 -5.69 -10.81
CA ALA A 23 4.14 -6.48 -10.63
C ALA A 23 4.15 -7.32 -9.33
N TRP A 24 2.99 -7.43 -8.66
CA TRP A 24 2.86 -8.24 -7.47
C TRP A 24 2.69 -9.72 -7.82
N ILE A 25 3.35 -10.61 -7.08
CA ILE A 25 3.38 -12.05 -7.34
C ILE A 25 2.98 -12.85 -6.11
N ASP A 26 2.29 -13.96 -6.33
CA ASP A 26 2.02 -14.95 -5.29
C ASP A 26 3.30 -15.71 -4.93
N THR A 27 3.56 -15.84 -3.62
CA THR A 27 4.72 -16.54 -3.07
C THR A 27 4.33 -17.51 -1.96
N ALA A 28 3.04 -17.83 -1.84
CA ALA A 28 2.56 -18.73 -0.80
C ALA A 28 3.18 -20.12 -0.95
N PRO A 29 3.73 -20.70 0.13
CA PRO A 29 4.43 -22.00 0.09
C PRO A 29 3.52 -23.15 -0.26
N ASP A 30 2.22 -23.04 0.05
CA ASP A 30 1.22 -24.10 -0.18
C ASP A 30 0.47 -23.96 -1.50
N GLY A 31 0.83 -22.97 -2.36
CA GLY A 31 0.21 -22.74 -3.66
C GLY A 31 -1.20 -22.13 -3.58
N PHE A 32 -1.59 -21.55 -2.45
CA PHE A 32 -2.86 -20.85 -2.29
C PHE A 32 -2.71 -19.38 -2.70
N SER A 33 -3.24 -19.05 -3.86
CA SER A 33 -3.04 -17.73 -4.47
C SER A 33 -4.08 -16.71 -4.03
N TRP A 34 -3.67 -15.45 -4.00
CA TRP A 34 -4.59 -14.34 -4.09
C TRP A 34 -5.30 -14.38 -5.46
N THR A 35 -6.58 -14.13 -5.46
CA THR A 35 -7.41 -14.20 -6.67
C THR A 35 -7.95 -12.82 -7.01
N ARG A 36 -7.72 -12.36 -8.24
CA ARG A 36 -8.33 -11.14 -8.76
C ARG A 36 -9.80 -11.40 -9.11
N ARG A 37 -10.70 -10.51 -8.66
CA ARG A 37 -12.13 -10.71 -8.75
C ARG A 37 -12.90 -9.41 -8.91
N SER A 38 -14.01 -9.47 -9.62
CA SER A 38 -15.08 -8.47 -9.67
C SER A 38 -16.36 -9.03 -9.03
N GLY A 39 -17.17 -8.17 -8.41
CA GLY A 39 -18.36 -8.56 -7.65
C GLY A 39 -18.06 -9.26 -6.34
N GLY A 40 -19.04 -9.86 -5.67
CA GLY A 40 -18.88 -10.48 -4.38
C GLY A 40 -18.00 -11.72 -4.37
N THR A 41 -17.41 -12.08 -3.23
CA THR A 41 -16.65 -13.34 -3.07
C THR A 41 -17.57 -14.55 -3.21
N PRO A 42 -17.04 -15.74 -3.57
CA PRO A 42 -17.87 -16.93 -3.77
C PRO A 42 -18.48 -17.48 -2.48
N SER A 43 -17.91 -17.13 -1.32
CA SER A 43 -18.40 -17.56 -0.01
C SER A 43 -19.48 -16.58 0.46
N SER A 44 -20.60 -17.07 0.98
CA SER A 44 -21.63 -16.19 1.56
C SER A 44 -21.21 -15.71 2.94
N SER A 45 -21.73 -14.55 3.35
CA SER A 45 -21.54 -13.98 4.70
C SER A 45 -20.09 -13.63 5.07
N THR A 46 -19.23 -13.45 4.05
CA THR A 46 -17.82 -13.07 4.21
C THR A 46 -17.32 -12.36 2.94
N GLY A 47 -16.24 -11.59 3.07
CA GLY A 47 -15.67 -10.82 1.96
C GLY A 47 -16.53 -9.65 1.50
N PRO A 48 -16.01 -8.81 0.59
CA PRO A 48 -16.74 -7.67 0.04
C PRO A 48 -17.77 -8.09 -1.00
N SER A 49 -18.72 -7.18 -1.30
CA SER A 49 -19.71 -7.33 -2.40
C SER A 49 -19.20 -6.81 -3.74
N GLY A 50 -18.10 -6.08 -3.76
CA GLY A 50 -17.45 -5.48 -4.93
C GLY A 50 -16.14 -4.84 -4.55
N ASP A 51 -15.43 -4.22 -5.52
CA ASP A 51 -14.22 -3.46 -5.29
C ASP A 51 -14.46 -2.23 -4.41
N HIS A 52 -13.37 -1.63 -3.93
CA HIS A 52 -13.45 -0.45 -3.07
C HIS A 52 -13.90 0.81 -3.82
N THR A 53 -13.33 1.08 -4.99
CA THR A 53 -13.47 2.38 -5.65
C THR A 53 -14.80 2.55 -6.38
N THR A 54 -15.25 1.55 -7.11
CA THR A 54 -16.43 1.66 -7.97
C THR A 54 -17.59 0.75 -7.55
N GLY A 55 -17.33 -0.26 -6.75
CA GLY A 55 -18.27 -1.33 -6.41
C GLY A 55 -18.48 -2.35 -7.50
N SER A 56 -17.86 -2.18 -8.68
CA SER A 56 -18.02 -3.03 -9.86
C SER A 56 -16.71 -3.36 -10.59
N GLY A 57 -15.60 -2.78 -10.17
CA GLY A 57 -14.27 -3.05 -10.66
C GLY A 57 -13.67 -4.35 -10.10
N TYR A 58 -12.35 -4.39 -9.97
CA TYR A 58 -11.62 -5.57 -9.54
C TYR A 58 -10.78 -5.29 -8.29
N TYR A 59 -10.64 -6.32 -7.48
CA TYR A 59 -9.83 -6.34 -6.27
C TYR A 59 -9.16 -7.70 -6.10
N LEU A 60 -8.24 -7.86 -5.17
CA LEU A 60 -7.67 -9.14 -4.79
C LEU A 60 -8.34 -9.70 -3.54
N PHE A 61 -8.61 -11.02 -3.53
CA PHE A 61 -9.11 -11.69 -2.33
C PHE A 61 -8.44 -13.05 -2.10
N THR A 62 -8.49 -13.49 -0.86
CA THR A 62 -8.09 -14.84 -0.44
C THR A 62 -9.32 -15.60 -0.02
N ARG A 63 -9.41 -16.86 -0.43
CA ARG A 63 -10.56 -17.71 -0.17
C ARG A 63 -10.25 -18.71 0.94
N ALA A 64 -11.03 -18.66 2.02
CA ALA A 64 -10.86 -19.57 3.14
C ALA A 64 -11.29 -21.00 2.82
N TYR A 65 -12.31 -21.16 1.97
CA TYR A 65 -12.84 -22.46 1.58
C TYR A 65 -12.62 -22.72 0.10
N HIS A 66 -11.70 -23.62 -0.21
CA HIS A 66 -11.45 -24.09 -1.57
C HIS A 66 -11.50 -25.63 -1.61
N ASN A 67 -11.66 -26.24 -2.79
CA ASN A 67 -11.75 -27.69 -3.02
C ASN A 67 -10.78 -28.49 -2.13
N GLY A 68 -11.31 -29.09 -1.04
CA GLY A 68 -10.51 -29.80 -0.04
C GLY A 68 -10.28 -29.05 1.27
N ALA A 69 -11.02 -27.94 1.49
CA ALA A 69 -11.09 -27.08 2.68
C ALA A 69 -9.92 -27.20 3.64
N ARG A 70 -8.98 -26.29 3.55
CA ARG A 70 -7.94 -26.09 4.56
C ARG A 70 -8.16 -24.76 5.22
N TYR A 71 -8.52 -24.78 6.48
CA TYR A 71 -8.48 -23.60 7.34
C TYR A 71 -7.03 -23.30 7.74
N ASN A 72 -6.76 -22.11 8.24
CA ASN A 72 -5.42 -21.63 8.59
C ASN A 72 -4.43 -21.61 7.41
N THR A 73 -4.92 -21.42 6.22
CA THR A 73 -4.11 -21.37 4.99
C THR A 73 -3.41 -20.01 4.88
N LEU A 74 -2.14 -20.04 4.50
CA LEU A 74 -1.37 -18.84 4.26
C LEU A 74 -1.38 -18.48 2.76
N HIS A 75 -1.84 -17.28 2.45
CA HIS A 75 -1.73 -16.65 1.14
C HIS A 75 -0.71 -15.52 1.24
N GLN A 76 0.25 -15.46 0.32
CA GLN A 76 1.28 -14.44 0.32
C GLN A 76 1.33 -13.73 -1.04
N LEU A 77 1.33 -12.41 -1.02
CA LEU A 77 1.47 -11.55 -2.18
C LEU A 77 2.66 -10.64 -1.97
N GLU A 78 3.71 -10.78 -2.77
CA GLU A 78 4.94 -9.99 -2.66
C GLU A 78 5.05 -8.93 -3.76
N SER A 79 5.55 -7.76 -3.39
CA SER A 79 5.97 -6.74 -4.34
C SER A 79 7.22 -7.15 -5.11
N PRO A 80 7.51 -6.55 -6.27
CA PRO A 80 8.85 -6.57 -6.84
C PRO A 80 9.86 -5.94 -5.85
N ARG A 81 11.16 -6.14 -6.11
CA ARG A 81 12.20 -5.44 -5.35
C ARG A 81 12.18 -3.95 -5.68
N PHE A 82 12.45 -3.15 -4.66
CA PHE A 82 12.58 -1.70 -4.78
C PHE A 82 13.75 -1.19 -3.94
N ALA A 83 14.11 0.07 -4.16
CA ALA A 83 15.08 0.79 -3.34
C ALA A 83 14.49 2.14 -2.93
N LEU A 84 14.48 2.42 -1.64
CA LEU A 84 14.01 3.69 -1.09
C LEU A 84 15.21 4.59 -0.76
N GLN A 85 15.10 5.88 -1.03
CA GLN A 85 16.08 6.89 -0.60
C GLN A 85 15.77 7.43 0.79
N GLN A 86 14.52 7.29 1.22
CA GLN A 86 13.98 7.71 2.51
C GLN A 86 12.77 6.85 2.83
N ASP A 87 12.20 6.99 4.00
CA ASP A 87 10.97 6.31 4.38
C ASP A 87 9.84 6.64 3.40
N ALA A 88 9.01 5.65 3.12
CA ALA A 88 7.86 5.75 2.24
C ALA A 88 6.59 5.33 2.98
N THR A 89 5.44 5.73 2.48
CA THR A 89 4.15 5.27 2.98
C THR A 89 3.54 4.31 1.97
N LEU A 90 3.15 3.12 2.43
CA LEU A 90 2.27 2.20 1.75
C LEU A 90 0.86 2.39 2.29
N SER A 91 -0.08 2.76 1.44
CA SER A 91 -1.50 2.85 1.76
C SER A 91 -2.28 1.81 0.96
N PHE A 92 -3.35 1.29 1.52
CA PHE A 92 -4.18 0.27 0.88
C PHE A 92 -5.57 0.23 1.52
N PHE A 93 -6.54 -0.32 0.78
CA PHE A 93 -7.83 -0.68 1.34
C PHE A 93 -7.89 -2.17 1.60
N TYR A 94 -8.54 -2.56 2.69
CA TYR A 94 -8.71 -3.96 3.06
C TYR A 94 -10.14 -4.24 3.52
N HIS A 95 -10.58 -5.50 3.36
CA HIS A 95 -11.89 -5.95 3.82
C HIS A 95 -11.73 -7.27 4.56
N MET A 96 -12.22 -7.34 5.79
CA MET A 96 -12.18 -8.50 6.67
C MET A 96 -13.52 -8.62 7.38
N TYR A 97 -14.46 -9.35 6.80
CA TYR A 97 -15.80 -9.52 7.33
C TYR A 97 -16.15 -11.00 7.50
N ASP A 98 -16.62 -11.31 8.66
CA ASP A 98 -17.23 -12.58 9.03
C ASP A 98 -18.53 -12.32 9.78
N TYR A 99 -19.65 -12.75 9.21
CA TYR A 99 -20.97 -12.58 9.82
C TYR A 99 -21.07 -13.25 11.21
N TYR A 100 -20.41 -14.40 11.37
CA TYR A 100 -20.46 -15.19 12.61
C TYR A 100 -19.47 -14.68 13.67
N GLY A 101 -18.48 -13.91 13.28
CA GLY A 101 -17.51 -13.24 14.17
C GLY A 101 -16.41 -14.14 14.76
N SER A 102 -16.34 -15.42 14.38
CA SER A 102 -15.41 -16.39 14.99
C SER A 102 -14.41 -17.01 14.02
N ASP A 103 -14.63 -16.86 12.72
CA ASP A 103 -13.89 -17.59 11.70
C ASP A 103 -12.80 -16.78 11.01
N MET A 104 -12.87 -15.45 11.11
CA MET A 104 -11.92 -14.56 10.45
C MET A 104 -10.49 -14.74 10.97
N GLY A 105 -9.56 -14.83 10.04
CA GLY A 105 -8.15 -15.00 10.34
C GLY A 105 -7.40 -13.69 10.54
N THR A 106 -6.17 -13.64 10.03
CA THR A 106 -5.25 -12.50 10.20
C THR A 106 -4.73 -12.01 8.84
N LEU A 107 -4.84 -10.71 8.61
CA LEU A 107 -4.19 -10.00 7.51
C LEU A 107 -3.02 -9.19 8.07
N SER A 108 -1.85 -9.27 7.45
CA SER A 108 -0.68 -8.51 7.86
C SER A 108 0.12 -7.97 6.66
N ILE A 109 0.78 -6.85 6.88
CA ILE A 109 1.76 -6.28 5.97
C ILE A 109 3.13 -6.38 6.62
N GLU A 110 4.08 -6.94 5.87
CA GLU A 110 5.46 -7.12 6.31
C GLU A 110 6.42 -6.47 5.29
N ALA A 111 7.50 -5.90 5.78
CA ALA A 111 8.61 -5.42 4.96
C ALA A 111 9.85 -6.28 5.15
N ASN A 112 10.59 -6.48 4.07
CA ASN A 112 11.90 -7.14 4.09
C ASN A 112 13.01 -6.09 4.01
N GLY A 113 13.84 -6.05 5.02
CA GLY A 113 15.07 -5.27 5.03
C GLY A 113 16.29 -6.16 4.77
N ALA A 114 17.34 -5.59 4.20
CA ALA A 114 18.54 -6.35 3.80
C ALA A 114 19.18 -7.12 4.98
N GLU A 115 19.12 -6.57 6.19
CA GLU A 115 19.74 -7.14 7.40
C GLU A 115 18.72 -7.70 8.40
N THR A 116 17.47 -7.28 8.34
CA THR A 116 16.44 -7.61 9.35
C THR A 116 15.52 -8.75 8.93
N GLY A 117 15.56 -9.15 7.65
CA GLY A 117 14.58 -10.09 7.12
C GLY A 117 13.16 -9.50 7.11
N TRP A 118 12.14 -10.36 7.19
CA TRP A 118 10.75 -9.94 7.20
C TRP A 118 10.33 -9.45 8.60
N THR A 119 9.76 -8.23 8.65
CA THR A 119 9.26 -7.60 9.87
C THR A 119 7.82 -7.16 9.65
N THR A 120 6.92 -7.51 10.56
CA THR A 120 5.51 -7.09 10.50
C THR A 120 5.40 -5.61 10.83
N LEU A 121 4.81 -4.83 9.92
CA LEU A 121 4.55 -3.40 10.09
C LEU A 121 3.11 -3.11 10.51
N TRP A 122 2.18 -3.96 10.11
CA TRP A 122 0.76 -3.82 10.41
C TRP A 122 0.09 -5.18 10.43
N SER A 123 -0.93 -5.33 11.27
CA SER A 123 -1.73 -6.56 11.33
C SER A 123 -3.13 -6.28 11.86
N ARG A 124 -4.11 -7.05 11.37
CA ARG A 124 -5.47 -7.13 11.91
C ARG A 124 -5.89 -8.59 12.01
N THR A 125 -6.57 -8.92 13.09
CA THR A 125 -7.09 -10.27 13.36
C THR A 125 -8.57 -10.18 13.69
N GLY A 126 -9.35 -11.12 13.19
CA GLY A 126 -10.79 -11.16 13.40
C GLY A 126 -11.58 -10.24 12.45
N SER A 127 -12.91 -10.34 12.52
CA SER A 127 -13.81 -9.53 11.70
C SER A 127 -13.67 -8.06 12.03
N GLN A 128 -13.49 -7.22 11.00
CA GLN A 128 -13.38 -5.77 11.11
C GLN A 128 -14.67 -5.05 10.67
N GLY A 129 -15.74 -5.81 10.38
CA GLY A 129 -17.00 -5.28 9.86
C GLY A 129 -17.11 -5.39 8.35
N ASN A 130 -18.34 -5.20 7.84
CA ASN A 130 -18.67 -5.38 6.42
C ASN A 130 -18.50 -4.06 5.63
N SER A 131 -17.30 -3.50 5.68
CA SER A 131 -16.94 -2.31 4.90
C SER A 131 -15.49 -2.39 4.50
N TRP A 132 -15.14 -1.77 3.38
CA TRP A 132 -13.77 -1.48 3.05
C TRP A 132 -13.20 -0.47 4.06
N LEU A 133 -12.02 -0.73 4.56
CA LEU A 133 -11.29 0.09 5.52
C LEU A 133 -9.94 0.48 4.92
N ASP A 134 -9.50 1.70 5.19
CA ASP A 134 -8.19 2.17 4.81
C ASP A 134 -7.12 1.81 5.86
N ALA A 135 -5.91 1.65 5.40
CA ALA A 135 -4.73 1.53 6.24
C ALA A 135 -3.50 2.14 5.56
N ALA A 136 -2.60 2.65 6.38
CA ALA A 136 -1.31 3.15 5.93
C ALA A 136 -0.20 2.70 6.87
N VAL A 137 0.95 2.33 6.31
CA VAL A 137 2.14 1.92 7.05
C VAL A 137 3.37 2.65 6.54
N VAL A 138 4.28 2.97 7.44
CA VAL A 138 5.58 3.52 7.06
C VAL A 138 6.53 2.38 6.72
N LEU A 139 7.06 2.39 5.51
CA LEU A 139 8.14 1.52 5.07
C LEU A 139 9.47 2.21 5.37
N PRO A 140 10.34 1.62 6.16
CA PRO A 140 11.67 2.19 6.42
C PRO A 140 12.50 2.23 5.13
N ALA A 141 13.40 3.20 5.02
CA ALA A 141 14.29 3.36 3.86
C ALA A 141 15.12 2.10 3.56
N SER A 142 15.36 1.25 4.57
CA SER A 142 16.05 -0.04 4.42
C SER A 142 15.20 -1.14 3.81
N ALA A 143 13.90 -0.93 3.63
CA ALA A 143 13.02 -1.93 3.01
C ALA A 143 13.35 -2.12 1.54
N THR A 144 13.34 -3.37 1.10
CA THR A 144 13.64 -3.78 -0.28
C THR A 144 12.50 -4.57 -0.94
N LYS A 145 11.56 -5.04 -0.14
CA LYS A 145 10.32 -5.70 -0.54
C LYS A 145 9.25 -5.47 0.50
N VAL A 146 8.00 -5.60 0.09
CA VAL A 146 6.84 -5.69 0.99
C VAL A 146 5.99 -6.89 0.59
N ARG A 147 5.32 -7.49 1.55
CA ARG A 147 4.33 -8.53 1.27
C ARG A 147 3.08 -8.37 2.12
N SER A 148 1.97 -8.78 1.54
CA SER A 148 0.72 -9.01 2.26
C SER A 148 0.58 -10.48 2.57
N ASN A 149 0.34 -10.83 3.83
CA ASN A 149 0.02 -12.17 4.27
C ASN A 149 -1.44 -12.20 4.73
N SER A 150 -2.23 -13.05 4.12
CA SER A 150 -3.55 -13.44 4.60
C SER A 150 -3.48 -14.86 5.12
N ARG A 151 -3.61 -15.02 6.43
CA ARG A 151 -3.79 -16.34 7.04
C ARG A 151 -5.26 -16.50 7.37
N THR A 152 -5.94 -17.36 6.63
CA THR A 152 -7.36 -17.65 6.88
C THR A 152 -7.57 -18.22 8.28
N GLY A 153 -8.76 -18.02 8.84
CA GLY A 153 -9.09 -18.51 10.16
C GLY A 153 -9.58 -19.95 10.17
N ASN A 154 -10.39 -20.29 11.16
CA ASN A 154 -10.80 -21.69 11.42
C ASN A 154 -12.08 -22.11 10.70
N GLY A 155 -12.69 -21.22 9.93
CA GLY A 155 -13.94 -21.46 9.24
C GLY A 155 -13.96 -20.95 7.81
N TRP A 156 -15.05 -21.25 7.11
CA TRP A 156 -15.23 -20.91 5.69
C TRP A 156 -15.51 -19.43 5.45
N SER A 157 -15.94 -18.69 6.46
CA SER A 157 -16.26 -17.26 6.38
C SER A 157 -15.04 -16.35 6.69
N SER A 158 -13.87 -16.71 6.18
CA SER A 158 -12.62 -15.99 6.38
C SER A 158 -12.01 -15.48 5.06
N ASP A 159 -12.86 -15.06 4.12
CA ASP A 159 -12.39 -14.40 2.91
C ASP A 159 -11.91 -12.98 3.26
N MET A 160 -10.67 -12.64 2.90
CA MET A 160 -10.08 -11.33 3.10
C MET A 160 -9.76 -10.70 1.76
N ALA A 161 -9.82 -9.37 1.68
CA ALA A 161 -9.56 -8.67 0.42
C ALA A 161 -8.64 -7.46 0.60
N LEU A 162 -7.95 -7.11 -0.50
CA LEU A 162 -7.09 -5.93 -0.66
C LEU A 162 -7.45 -5.22 -1.96
N ASP A 163 -7.37 -3.89 -1.91
CA ASP A 163 -7.59 -3.02 -3.07
C ASP A 163 -6.77 -1.73 -2.97
N ASP A 164 -6.62 -1.04 -4.10
CA ASP A 164 -6.04 0.31 -4.21
C ASP A 164 -4.72 0.48 -3.44
N VAL A 165 -3.78 -0.42 -3.67
CA VAL A 165 -2.44 -0.31 -3.07
C VAL A 165 -1.70 0.87 -3.69
N SER A 166 -1.23 1.79 -2.87
CA SER A 166 -0.51 2.98 -3.31
C SER A 166 0.75 3.24 -2.49
N PHE A 167 1.77 3.75 -3.18
CA PHE A 167 3.05 4.14 -2.59
C PHE A 167 3.25 5.63 -2.71
N SER A 168 3.64 6.27 -1.62
CA SER A 168 4.09 7.66 -1.61
C SER A 168 5.38 7.81 -0.82
N GLN A 169 6.32 8.60 -1.32
CA GLN A 169 7.48 9.01 -0.53
C GLN A 169 7.11 10.21 0.35
N CYS A 170 7.54 10.20 1.60
CA CYS A 170 7.53 11.40 2.42
C CYS A 170 8.54 12.36 1.82
N VAL A 171 8.10 13.37 1.06
CA VAL A 171 8.98 14.46 0.63
C VAL A 171 9.28 15.30 1.87
N PRO A 172 10.53 15.38 2.35
CA PRO A 172 10.86 16.28 3.43
C PRO A 172 10.47 17.73 3.00
N PRO A 173 10.00 18.56 3.92
CA PRO A 173 9.70 19.94 3.59
C PRO A 173 10.94 20.56 2.93
N SER A 174 10.73 21.17 1.76
CA SER A 174 11.82 21.87 1.06
C SER A 174 12.49 22.82 2.05
N PRO A 175 13.82 22.83 2.13
CA PRO A 175 14.51 23.80 2.98
C PRO A 175 14.01 25.21 2.62
N PRO A 176 13.85 26.10 3.59
CA PRO A 176 13.38 27.44 3.33
C PRO A 176 14.23 28.06 2.22
N GLN A 177 13.58 28.50 1.16
CA GLN A 177 14.28 29.13 0.05
C GLN A 177 15.05 30.33 0.61
N SER A 178 16.34 30.39 0.28
CA SER A 178 17.13 31.58 0.59
C SER A 178 16.40 32.84 0.06
N PRO A 179 16.30 33.89 0.84
CA PRO A 179 15.64 35.12 0.37
C PRO A 179 16.27 35.54 -0.96
N PRO A 180 15.49 36.07 -1.90
CA PRO A 180 16.03 36.51 -3.16
C PRO A 180 17.16 37.54 -2.91
N PRO A 181 18.20 37.53 -3.73
CA PRO A 181 19.29 38.50 -3.56
C PRO A 181 18.71 39.91 -3.56
N SER A 182 19.16 40.73 -2.63
CA SER A 182 18.75 42.14 -2.53
C SER A 182 19.00 42.82 -3.88
N PRO A 183 18.06 43.64 -4.35
CA PRO A 183 18.28 44.41 -5.58
C PRO A 183 19.57 45.24 -5.46
N PRO A 184 20.33 45.39 -6.54
CA PRO A 184 21.54 46.22 -6.52
C PRO A 184 21.23 47.62 -6.01
N ALA A 185 22.08 48.12 -5.16
CA ALA A 185 21.95 49.45 -4.61
C ALA A 185 21.86 50.50 -5.76
N SER A 186 20.90 51.41 -5.66
CA SER A 186 20.76 52.50 -6.62
C SER A 186 22.08 53.30 -6.71
N PRO A 187 22.51 53.69 -7.90
CA PRO A 187 23.71 54.50 -8.04
C PRO A 187 23.55 55.82 -7.25
N PRO A 188 24.62 56.31 -6.65
CA PRO A 188 24.58 57.58 -5.91
C PRO A 188 24.15 58.73 -6.84
N PRO A 189 23.44 59.71 -6.31
CA PRO A 189 23.03 60.85 -7.10
C PRO A 189 24.27 61.63 -7.64
N PRO A 190 24.18 62.22 -8.85
CA PRO A 190 25.29 63.00 -9.41
C PRO A 190 25.63 64.18 -8.52
N LEU A 191 26.93 64.41 -8.38
CA LEU A 191 27.44 65.54 -7.62
C LEU A 191 26.95 66.86 -8.24
N PRO A 192 26.58 67.86 -7.44
CA PRO A 192 26.19 69.17 -7.96
C PRO A 192 27.36 69.86 -8.71
N PRO A 193 27.08 70.62 -9.77
CA PRO A 193 28.12 71.32 -10.53
C PRO A 193 28.86 72.32 -9.63
N LEU A 194 30.17 72.32 -9.76
CA LEU A 194 31.02 73.33 -9.12
C LEU A 194 30.67 74.68 -9.68
N SER A 195 30.26 75.58 -8.81
CA SER A 195 30.03 77.01 -9.22
C SER A 195 31.36 77.67 -9.57
N PRO A 196 31.35 78.60 -10.54
CA PRO A 196 32.52 79.33 -11.03
C PRO A 196 33.12 80.30 -9.99
#